data_89a54c7a03259632c2e42b21ce57e7ab
#
_entry.id   89a54c7a03259632c2e42b21ce57e7ab
#
_cell.length_a   1.000
_cell.length_b   1.000
_cell.length_c   1.000
_cell.angle_alpha   90.00
_cell.angle_beta   90.00
_cell.angle_gamma   90.00
#
_symmetry.space_group_name_H-M   'P 1'
#
loop_
_entity.id
_entity.type
_entity.pdbx_description
1 polymer ?
#
loop_
_entity_poly.entity_id
_entity_poly.type
_entity_poly.pdbx_seq_one_letter_code
_entity_poly.pdbx_strand_id
1 'polypeptide(L)'
;LDTVAANELRECYLRPVVIRTGEQMGVMANSAPIETFIIAWHWGTYLGADALENGVDVRVSSWRRAAPDTFPTMAKAGGNYLNSQLAKMEAKADGYSEGIMLDAAGYISEGSGENLFLVRDGMLYTAPLSAAILPGITRDSIIQFARDLGIEVREQLMPREFLYVAD
;
A
#
# COMPACT_ATOMS: atom_id res chain seq x y z
N LEU A 1 22.24 -0.78 -9.57
CA LEU A 1 23.46 -1.06 -8.77
C LEU A 1 24.34 0.21 -8.64
N ASP A 2 24.47 1.02 -9.68
CA ASP A 2 25.35 2.21 -9.71
C ASP A 2 24.95 3.23 -8.63
N THR A 3 23.63 3.47 -8.44
CA THR A 3 23.13 4.36 -7.38
C THR A 3 23.52 3.86 -5.99
N VAL A 4 23.45 2.55 -5.75
CA VAL A 4 23.83 1.95 -4.45
C VAL A 4 25.33 2.12 -4.22
N ALA A 5 26.14 1.82 -5.24
CA ALA A 5 27.60 1.96 -5.19
C ALA A 5 28.03 3.43 -4.98
N ALA A 6 27.40 4.37 -5.72
CA ALA A 6 27.71 5.80 -5.61
C ALA A 6 27.38 6.41 -4.23
N ASN A 7 26.48 5.77 -3.48
CA ASN A 7 26.11 6.18 -2.11
C ASN A 7 26.80 5.33 -1.03
N GLU A 8 27.71 4.43 -1.41
CA GLU A 8 28.46 3.55 -0.49
C GLU A 8 27.56 2.72 0.44
N LEU A 9 26.35 2.38 -0.02
CA LEU A 9 25.36 1.65 0.76
C LEU A 9 25.51 0.13 0.55
N ARG A 10 25.39 -0.64 1.63
CA ARG A 10 25.33 -2.11 1.58
C ARG A 10 23.90 -2.63 1.65
N GLU A 11 23.09 -1.97 2.46
CA GLU A 11 21.68 -2.24 2.66
C GLU A 11 20.92 -0.90 2.51
N CYS A 12 19.91 -0.87 1.64
CA CYS A 12 19.20 0.37 1.38
C CYS A 12 17.82 0.13 0.79
N TYR A 13 16.96 1.12 0.97
CA TYR A 13 15.75 1.24 0.20
C TYR A 13 16.04 1.94 -1.12
N LEU A 14 15.51 1.42 -2.23
CA LEU A 14 15.60 2.03 -3.55
C LEU A 14 14.23 2.58 -3.94
N ARG A 15 14.19 3.84 -4.32
CA ARG A 15 12.97 4.48 -4.84
C ARG A 15 13.19 5.03 -6.23
N PRO A 16 12.78 4.33 -7.28
CA PRO A 16 12.66 4.93 -8.59
C PRO A 16 11.47 5.90 -8.59
N VAL A 17 11.68 7.08 -9.17
CA VAL A 17 10.67 8.13 -9.29
C VAL A 17 10.66 8.60 -10.74
N VAL A 18 9.50 8.59 -11.36
CA VAL A 18 9.28 9.13 -12.71
C VAL A 18 8.35 10.33 -12.59
N ILE A 19 8.78 11.47 -13.06
CA ILE A 19 8.02 12.72 -12.99
C ILE A 19 7.96 13.42 -14.34
N ARG A 20 6.91 14.19 -14.54
CA ARG A 20 6.88 15.20 -15.62
C ARG A 20 7.49 16.48 -15.09
N THR A 21 8.44 17.01 -15.86
CA THR A 21 9.15 18.26 -15.55
C THR A 21 8.88 19.31 -16.62
N GLY A 22 9.32 20.53 -16.39
CA GLY A 22 9.22 21.62 -17.37
C GLY A 22 8.47 22.84 -16.83
N GLU A 23 8.44 23.89 -17.63
CA GLU A 23 7.93 25.20 -17.24
C GLU A 23 6.44 25.39 -17.57
N GLN A 24 5.78 24.38 -18.14
CA GLN A 24 4.37 24.45 -18.47
C GLN A 24 3.48 24.25 -17.23
N MET A 25 2.65 25.23 -16.99
CA MET A 25 1.60 25.16 -15.96
C MET A 25 0.26 24.82 -16.60
N GLY A 26 -0.50 23.95 -15.95
CA GLY A 26 -1.84 23.58 -16.41
C GLY A 26 -2.09 22.08 -16.34
N VAL A 27 -3.34 21.68 -16.61
CA VAL A 27 -3.78 20.27 -16.51
C VAL A 27 -3.24 19.42 -17.68
N MET A 28 -3.06 20.02 -18.85
CA MET A 28 -2.55 19.36 -20.06
C MET A 28 -1.02 19.42 -20.10
N ALA A 29 -0.37 18.46 -19.50
CA ALA A 29 1.10 18.38 -19.46
C ALA A 29 1.70 17.31 -20.40
N ASN A 30 1.02 17.00 -21.52
CA ASN A 30 1.42 15.89 -22.40
C ASN A 30 2.76 16.12 -23.11
N SER A 31 3.13 17.39 -23.36
CA SER A 31 4.41 17.78 -23.95
C SER A 31 5.53 17.99 -22.94
N ALA A 32 5.24 17.92 -21.64
CA ALA A 32 6.26 18.08 -20.61
C ALA A 32 7.26 16.91 -20.65
N PRO A 33 8.57 17.18 -20.53
CA PRO A 33 9.59 16.17 -20.45
C PRO A 33 9.32 15.16 -19.30
N ILE A 34 9.80 13.95 -19.47
CA ILE A 34 9.74 12.93 -18.42
C ILE A 34 11.15 12.69 -17.93
N GLU A 35 11.34 12.80 -16.64
CA GLU A 35 12.60 12.52 -15.97
C GLU A 35 12.46 11.37 -14.99
N THR A 36 13.53 10.59 -14.86
CA THR A 36 13.60 9.45 -13.95
C THR A 36 14.74 9.64 -12.96
N PHE A 37 14.42 9.47 -11.69
CA PHE A 37 15.38 9.52 -10.60
C PHE A 37 15.38 8.19 -9.87
N ILE A 38 16.55 7.77 -9.37
CA ILE A 38 16.67 6.62 -8.46
C ILE A 38 17.29 7.16 -7.18
N ILE A 39 16.52 7.08 -6.08
CA ILE A 39 16.96 7.54 -4.77
C ILE A 39 17.27 6.30 -3.92
N ALA A 40 18.42 6.33 -3.21
CA ALA A 40 18.84 5.27 -2.31
C ALA A 40 19.13 5.84 -0.92
N TRP A 41 18.62 5.19 0.14
CA TRP A 41 18.94 5.57 1.52
C TRP A 41 18.73 4.39 2.46
N HIS A 42 19.37 4.47 3.63
CA HIS A 42 19.08 3.50 4.68
C HIS A 42 17.67 3.73 5.23
N TRP A 43 16.85 2.69 5.23
CA TRP A 43 15.50 2.73 5.78
C TRP A 43 15.28 1.49 6.64
N GLY A 44 14.97 1.71 7.91
CA GLY A 44 14.64 0.63 8.84
C GLY A 44 13.26 0.01 8.56
N THR A 45 12.77 -0.78 9.51
CA THR A 45 11.46 -1.43 9.43
C THR A 45 10.35 -0.38 9.42
N TYR A 46 9.45 -0.45 8.44
CA TYR A 46 8.42 0.56 8.18
C TYR A 46 7.49 0.84 9.39
N LEU A 47 7.09 -0.19 10.11
CA LEU A 47 6.22 -0.09 11.29
C LEU A 47 6.98 -0.11 12.63
N GLY A 48 8.30 -0.14 12.60
CA GLY A 48 9.16 -0.24 13.77
C GLY A 48 9.78 -1.63 13.95
N ALA A 49 10.89 -1.70 14.69
CA ALA A 49 11.66 -2.95 14.84
C ALA A 49 10.83 -4.10 15.47
N ASP A 50 9.97 -3.77 16.43
CA ASP A 50 9.20 -4.75 17.19
C ASP A 50 7.91 -5.21 16.49
N ALA A 51 7.55 -4.56 15.37
CA ALA A 51 6.27 -4.81 14.68
C ALA A 51 6.14 -6.23 14.11
N LEU A 52 7.26 -6.86 13.75
CA LEU A 52 7.26 -8.24 13.24
C LEU A 52 6.94 -9.28 14.31
N GLU A 53 7.32 -9.03 15.57
CA GLU A 53 7.12 -9.98 16.68
C GLU A 53 5.82 -9.70 17.43
N ASN A 54 5.51 -8.43 17.66
CA ASN A 54 4.42 -8.02 18.54
C ASN A 54 3.18 -7.50 17.78
N GLY A 55 3.30 -7.30 16.47
CA GLY A 55 2.27 -6.61 15.69
C GLY A 55 2.21 -5.13 16.01
N VAL A 56 1.18 -4.47 15.51
CA VAL A 56 0.89 -3.05 15.78
C VAL A 56 -0.62 -2.83 15.88
N ASP A 57 -1.00 -1.84 16.66
CA ASP A 57 -2.40 -1.41 16.73
C ASP A 57 -2.80 -0.66 15.46
N VAL A 58 -3.93 -1.06 14.89
CA VAL A 58 -4.50 -0.46 13.68
C VAL A 58 -5.96 -0.05 13.91
N ARG A 59 -6.41 0.93 13.15
CA ARG A 59 -7.83 1.34 13.16
C ARG A 59 -8.40 1.36 11.76
N VAL A 60 -9.70 1.22 11.65
CA VAL A 60 -10.40 1.51 10.39
C VAL A 60 -10.58 3.02 10.28
N SER A 61 -9.99 3.61 9.22
CA SER A 61 -10.05 5.04 8.97
C SER A 61 -11.46 5.50 8.58
N SER A 62 -11.78 6.75 8.85
CA SER A 62 -12.97 7.42 8.31
C SER A 62 -12.81 7.74 6.82
N TRP A 63 -11.55 7.87 6.33
CA TRP A 63 -11.24 8.06 4.92
C TRP A 63 -11.37 6.75 4.16
N ARG A 64 -12.04 6.79 3.02
CA ARG A 64 -12.19 5.65 2.11
C ARG A 64 -11.22 5.76 0.95
N ARG A 65 -10.92 4.63 0.32
CA ARG A 65 -10.20 4.62 -0.95
C ARG A 65 -11.02 5.31 -2.03
N ALA A 66 -10.33 5.94 -2.98
CA ALA A 66 -10.96 6.55 -4.13
C ALA A 66 -11.80 5.52 -4.88
N ALA A 67 -13.03 5.89 -5.22
CA ALA A 67 -13.94 5.02 -5.97
C ALA A 67 -13.37 4.70 -7.37
N PRO A 68 -13.77 3.60 -8.00
CA PRO A 68 -13.50 3.38 -9.42
C PRO A 68 -13.90 4.59 -10.26
N ASP A 69 -13.18 4.84 -11.35
CA ASP A 69 -13.38 5.97 -12.28
C ASP A 69 -13.11 7.38 -11.69
N THR A 70 -12.69 7.49 -10.44
CA THR A 70 -12.32 8.79 -9.83
C THR A 70 -10.81 9.03 -9.83
N PHE A 71 -10.01 7.99 -9.60
CA PHE A 71 -8.56 8.03 -9.56
C PHE A 71 -7.99 6.69 -10.06
N PRO A 72 -6.81 6.67 -10.67
CA PRO A 72 -6.17 5.44 -11.13
C PRO A 72 -5.57 4.66 -9.93
N THR A 73 -6.41 4.04 -9.09
CA THR A 73 -5.99 3.39 -7.84
C THR A 73 -4.98 2.25 -8.06
N MET A 74 -5.02 1.59 -9.22
CA MET A 74 -4.05 0.54 -9.57
C MET A 74 -2.69 1.08 -10.03
N ALA A 75 -2.54 2.40 -10.19
CA ALA A 75 -1.26 3.01 -10.50
C ALA A 75 -0.53 3.44 -9.22
N LYS A 76 0.77 3.15 -9.13
CA LYS A 76 1.63 3.66 -8.04
C LYS A 76 1.98 5.13 -8.30
N ALA A 77 0.96 5.99 -8.36
CA ALA A 77 1.06 7.41 -8.68
C ALA A 77 1.09 8.26 -7.41
N GLY A 78 1.98 9.27 -7.39
CA GLY A 78 2.17 10.14 -6.22
C GLY A 78 0.89 10.83 -5.75
N GLY A 79 0.00 11.23 -6.67
CA GLY A 79 -1.28 11.84 -6.32
C GLY A 79 -2.22 10.95 -5.51
N ASN A 80 -2.15 9.61 -5.69
CA ASN A 80 -2.98 8.67 -4.94
C ASN A 80 -2.60 8.64 -3.45
N TYR A 81 -1.35 8.96 -3.13
CA TYR A 81 -0.85 8.94 -1.75
C TYR A 81 -1.41 10.05 -0.86
N LEU A 82 -2.04 11.08 -1.41
CA LEU A 82 -2.77 12.06 -0.60
C LEU A 82 -3.86 11.36 0.24
N ASN A 83 -4.60 10.44 -0.37
CA ASN A 83 -5.61 9.63 0.33
C ASN A 83 -4.98 8.75 1.41
N SER A 84 -3.86 8.09 1.12
CA SER A 84 -3.11 7.28 2.09
C SER A 84 -2.58 8.11 3.27
N GLN A 85 -2.07 9.32 3.00
CA GLN A 85 -1.59 10.23 4.05
C GLN A 85 -2.72 10.64 5.00
N LEU A 86 -3.91 10.94 4.49
CA LEU A 86 -5.05 11.30 5.32
C LEU A 86 -5.42 10.17 6.29
N ALA A 87 -5.48 8.94 5.81
CA ALA A 87 -5.76 7.77 6.65
C ALA A 87 -4.66 7.54 7.71
N LYS A 88 -3.39 7.68 7.30
CA LYS A 88 -2.24 7.53 8.22
C LYS A 88 -2.22 8.61 9.30
N MET A 89 -2.45 9.85 8.92
CA MET A 89 -2.47 10.99 9.85
C MET A 89 -3.61 10.86 10.87
N GLU A 90 -4.80 10.43 10.41
CA GLU A 90 -5.93 10.16 11.30
C GLU A 90 -5.60 9.05 12.29
N ALA A 91 -5.06 7.93 11.82
CA ALA A 91 -4.65 6.83 12.69
C ALA A 91 -3.63 7.29 13.74
N LYS A 92 -2.62 8.04 13.33
CA LYS A 92 -1.60 8.61 14.22
C LYS A 92 -2.18 9.57 15.26
N ALA A 93 -3.09 10.45 14.86
CA ALA A 93 -3.73 11.39 15.77
C ALA A 93 -4.51 10.70 16.90
N ASP A 94 -5.04 9.51 16.61
CA ASP A 94 -5.79 8.68 17.56
C ASP A 94 -4.92 7.62 18.27
N GLY A 95 -3.59 7.67 18.11
CA GLY A 95 -2.64 6.80 18.80
C GLY A 95 -2.37 5.44 18.15
N TYR A 96 -2.87 5.20 16.94
CA TYR A 96 -2.67 3.95 16.21
C TYR A 96 -1.46 4.03 15.28
N SER A 97 -0.86 2.89 14.98
CA SER A 97 0.29 2.80 14.10
C SER A 97 -0.09 2.83 12.62
N GLU A 98 -1.27 2.32 12.25
CA GLU A 98 -1.71 2.24 10.86
C GLU A 98 -3.23 2.39 10.71
N GLY A 99 -3.67 2.83 9.53
CA GLY A 99 -5.08 2.98 9.18
C GLY A 99 -5.50 2.01 8.07
N ILE A 100 -6.51 1.18 8.34
CA ILE A 100 -7.16 0.35 7.33
C ILE A 100 -8.25 1.19 6.65
N MET A 101 -8.22 1.27 5.33
CA MET A 101 -9.24 1.94 4.55
C MET A 101 -10.24 0.94 3.98
N LEU A 102 -11.49 1.37 3.92
CA LEU A 102 -12.54 0.68 3.18
C LEU A 102 -12.66 1.27 1.77
N ASP A 103 -13.18 0.50 0.84
CA ASP A 103 -13.57 1.01 -0.48
C ASP A 103 -14.84 1.89 -0.41
N ALA A 104 -15.26 2.44 -1.53
CA ALA A 104 -16.46 3.29 -1.60
C ALA A 104 -17.74 2.58 -1.18
N ALA A 105 -17.82 1.26 -1.36
CA ALA A 105 -18.96 0.43 -0.98
C ALA A 105 -18.93 -0.03 0.49
N GLY A 106 -17.81 0.16 1.20
CA GLY A 106 -17.66 -0.19 2.62
C GLY A 106 -16.97 -1.53 2.86
N TYR A 107 -16.39 -2.14 1.85
CA TYR A 107 -15.59 -3.35 2.00
C TYR A 107 -14.14 -3.02 2.31
N ILE A 108 -13.45 -3.94 2.99
CA ILE A 108 -12.03 -3.81 3.30
C ILE A 108 -11.23 -3.66 2.01
N SER A 109 -10.39 -2.63 1.95
CA SER A 109 -9.50 -2.36 0.84
C SER A 109 -8.05 -2.67 1.24
N GLU A 110 -7.31 -1.69 1.70
CA GLU A 110 -5.90 -1.82 2.05
C GLU A 110 -5.50 -0.84 3.17
N GLY A 111 -4.29 -0.97 3.70
CA GLY A 111 -3.69 0.01 4.60
C GLY A 111 -3.24 1.27 3.86
N SER A 112 -2.61 2.21 4.58
CA SER A 112 -2.14 3.46 3.96
C SER A 112 -0.99 3.23 2.97
N GLY A 113 -0.21 2.18 3.13
CA GLY A 113 0.92 1.83 2.25
C GLY A 113 1.10 0.33 2.06
N GLU A 114 0.16 -0.50 2.51
CA GLU A 114 0.23 -1.96 2.53
C GLU A 114 -1.07 -2.60 2.04
N ASN A 115 -0.96 -3.72 1.32
CA ASN A 115 -2.09 -4.61 1.12
C ASN A 115 -2.36 -5.42 2.40
N LEU A 116 -3.62 -5.82 2.58
CA LEU A 116 -4.06 -6.55 3.77
C LEU A 116 -4.35 -8.01 3.47
N PHE A 117 -3.91 -8.89 4.38
CA PHE A 117 -4.30 -10.30 4.43
C PHE A 117 -4.91 -10.59 5.79
N LEU A 118 -5.94 -11.40 5.80
CA LEU A 118 -6.59 -11.90 7.01
C LEU A 118 -6.49 -13.42 7.02
N VAL A 119 -6.20 -13.98 8.17
CA VAL A 119 -6.22 -15.44 8.38
C VAL A 119 -7.55 -15.80 9.02
N ARG A 120 -8.20 -16.84 8.52
CA ARG A 120 -9.37 -17.43 9.15
C ARG A 120 -9.50 -18.90 8.77
N ASP A 121 -9.67 -19.76 9.77
CA ASP A 121 -9.84 -21.20 9.57
C ASP A 121 -8.72 -21.82 8.71
N GLY A 122 -7.47 -21.35 8.88
CA GLY A 122 -6.30 -21.81 8.12
C GLY A 122 -6.24 -21.34 6.66
N MET A 123 -7.08 -20.43 6.24
CA MET A 123 -7.10 -19.83 4.90
C MET A 123 -6.65 -18.37 4.93
N LEU A 124 -6.07 -17.89 3.83
CA LEU A 124 -5.73 -16.50 3.63
C LEU A 124 -6.81 -15.78 2.81
N TYR A 125 -7.24 -14.65 3.30
CA TYR A 125 -8.19 -13.77 2.62
C TYR A 125 -7.52 -12.44 2.31
N THR A 126 -7.75 -11.91 1.11
CA THR A 126 -7.28 -10.58 0.71
C THR A 126 -8.31 -9.90 -0.18
N ALA A 127 -8.31 -8.58 -0.17
CA ALA A 127 -9.21 -7.80 -1.03
C ALA A 127 -8.91 -8.04 -2.52
N PRO A 128 -9.92 -8.14 -3.39
CA PRO A 128 -9.72 -8.21 -4.83
C PRO A 128 -9.35 -6.83 -5.39
N LEU A 129 -8.82 -6.78 -6.61
CA LEU A 129 -8.46 -5.52 -7.28
C LEU A 129 -9.66 -4.55 -7.41
N SER A 130 -10.87 -5.07 -7.50
CA SER A 130 -12.11 -4.28 -7.53
C SER A 130 -12.39 -3.48 -6.25
N ALA A 131 -11.73 -3.81 -5.14
CA ALA A 131 -11.82 -3.06 -3.87
C ALA A 131 -10.88 -1.84 -3.83
N ALA A 132 -10.49 -1.30 -4.98
CA ALA A 132 -9.65 -0.12 -5.14
C ALA A 132 -8.25 -0.22 -4.49
N ILE A 133 -7.70 -1.42 -4.42
CA ILE A 133 -6.34 -1.68 -3.91
C ILE A 133 -5.28 -1.44 -4.99
N LEU A 134 -4.05 -1.19 -4.55
CA LEU A 134 -2.87 -1.27 -5.41
C LEU A 134 -2.54 -2.76 -5.66
N PRO A 135 -2.29 -3.20 -6.91
CA PRO A 135 -1.77 -4.53 -7.21
C PRO A 135 -0.30 -4.62 -6.74
N GLY A 136 -0.12 -4.87 -5.44
CA GLY A 136 1.19 -4.87 -4.80
C GLY A 136 2.04 -6.08 -5.22
N ILE A 137 3.32 -5.85 -5.51
CA ILE A 137 4.28 -6.93 -5.85
C ILE A 137 4.44 -7.88 -4.65
N THR A 138 4.51 -7.35 -3.43
CA THR A 138 4.57 -8.16 -2.22
C THR A 138 3.29 -8.98 -2.03
N ARG A 139 2.12 -8.39 -2.31
CA ARG A 139 0.85 -9.13 -2.28
C ARG A 139 0.86 -10.32 -3.25
N ASP A 140 1.30 -10.12 -4.47
CA ASP A 140 1.40 -11.18 -5.48
C ASP A 140 2.36 -12.29 -5.03
N SER A 141 3.52 -11.92 -4.48
CA SER A 141 4.50 -12.86 -3.91
C SER A 141 3.91 -13.68 -2.76
N ILE A 142 3.16 -13.05 -1.85
CA ILE A 142 2.51 -13.77 -0.72
C ILE A 142 1.47 -14.77 -1.24
N ILE A 143 0.66 -14.38 -2.24
CA ILE A 143 -0.31 -15.28 -2.87
C ILE A 143 0.40 -16.49 -3.50
N GLN A 144 1.52 -16.27 -4.19
CA GLN A 144 2.28 -17.35 -4.80
C GLN A 144 2.89 -18.27 -3.72
N PHE A 145 3.53 -17.73 -2.69
CA PHE A 145 4.08 -18.52 -1.61
C PHE A 145 3.03 -19.34 -0.86
N ALA A 146 1.86 -18.76 -0.61
CA ALA A 146 0.76 -19.49 0.02
C ALA A 146 0.32 -20.67 -0.84
N ARG A 147 0.20 -20.50 -2.15
CA ARG A 147 -0.13 -21.58 -3.09
C ARG A 147 0.94 -22.68 -3.10
N ASP A 148 2.21 -22.31 -3.12
CA ASP A 148 3.34 -23.25 -3.09
C ASP A 148 3.37 -24.07 -1.79
N LEU A 149 2.88 -23.48 -0.69
CA LEU A 149 2.74 -24.13 0.62
C LEU A 149 1.42 -24.90 0.78
N GLY A 150 0.54 -24.88 -0.21
CA GLY A 150 -0.77 -25.54 -0.15
C GLY A 150 -1.79 -24.80 0.73
N ILE A 151 -1.55 -23.52 1.03
CA ILE A 151 -2.48 -22.65 1.78
C ILE A 151 -3.48 -22.05 0.79
N GLU A 152 -4.77 -22.26 1.06
CA GLU A 152 -5.83 -21.66 0.23
C GLU A 152 -5.86 -20.15 0.37
N VAL A 153 -5.89 -19.44 -0.76
CA VAL A 153 -6.02 -17.97 -0.82
C VAL A 153 -7.32 -17.60 -1.49
N ARG A 154 -8.09 -16.75 -0.84
CA ARG A 154 -9.36 -16.21 -1.35
C ARG A 154 -9.26 -14.71 -1.58
N GLU A 155 -9.36 -14.31 -2.82
CA GLU A 155 -9.49 -12.92 -3.23
C GLU A 155 -11.00 -12.57 -3.29
N GLN A 156 -11.52 -11.91 -2.26
CA GLN A 156 -12.95 -11.61 -2.16
C GLN A 156 -13.22 -10.29 -1.45
N LEU A 157 -14.40 -9.72 -1.70
CA LEU A 157 -14.89 -8.58 -0.94
C LEU A 157 -15.18 -9.02 0.51
N MET A 158 -14.68 -8.28 1.46
CA MET A 158 -14.80 -8.55 2.89
C MET A 158 -15.44 -7.34 3.58
N PRO A 159 -16.58 -7.49 4.25
CA PRO A 159 -17.13 -6.40 5.04
C PRO A 159 -16.22 -6.09 6.24
N ARG A 160 -16.35 -4.89 6.79
CA ARG A 160 -15.54 -4.44 7.94
C ARG A 160 -15.54 -5.45 9.09
N GLU A 161 -16.68 -6.07 9.33
CA GLU A 161 -16.89 -7.04 10.42
C GLU A 161 -15.98 -8.27 10.30
N PHE A 162 -15.46 -8.54 9.11
CA PHE A 162 -14.54 -9.65 8.91
C PHE A 162 -13.25 -9.50 9.74
N LEU A 163 -12.84 -8.25 10.03
CA LEU A 163 -11.70 -7.95 10.92
C LEU A 163 -11.88 -8.47 12.34
N TYR A 164 -13.12 -8.59 12.81
CA TYR A 164 -13.42 -9.01 14.18
C TYR A 164 -13.58 -10.52 14.37
N VAL A 165 -13.60 -11.26 13.26
CA VAL A 165 -13.77 -12.71 13.23
C VAL A 165 -12.58 -13.43 12.58
N ALA A 166 -11.53 -12.71 12.24
CA ALA A 166 -10.25 -13.27 11.84
C ALA A 166 -9.53 -13.88 13.05
N ASP A 167 -8.65 -14.88 12.79
CA ASP A 167 -7.85 -15.58 13.80
C ASP A 167 -6.73 -14.68 14.34
#